data_d3a7b6afc41d7db3f3bb941e8bcdd60b
#
_entry.id   d3a7b6afc41d7db3f3bb941e8bcdd60b
#
_cell.length_a   1.000
_cell.length_b   1.000
_cell.length_c   1.000
_cell.angle_alpha   90.00
_cell.angle_beta   90.00
_cell.angle_gamma   90.00
#
_symmetry.space_group_name_H-M   'P 1'
#
loop_
_entity.id
_entity.type
_entity.pdbx_description
1 polymer ?
#
loop_
_entity_poly.entity_id
_entity_poly.type
_entity_poly.pdbx_seq_one_letter_code
_entity_poly.pdbx_strand_id
1 'polypeptide(L)'
;MKKRNKTLVILSILGLISTALTGCGKKDGVFTIGVSQYVEHAALDASYKGFVDALAEAGYVDGEKIKIDYQNAQGDQSNTNTIATKLVNDNNDLILAIATPSAQAVANATKDIPVLVTAVTDPYDAGLVESNKAPGGNISGTSDLTPVRKQFELLTQLIPDAKKVAILYTSSETNSKIQAQIAREAAEEFGLETVDATVSNTNEIQQVVESLIGKVDAIYAPTDNLIAKAMPTVAMVANSSELPIICGEKGMVESGGLATYGIDYYELGKLTGQQAVQIIEGKAKTEDMPIGYLAEEDCELTINEDVAKQLGIEIPGDLK
;
A
#
# COMPACT_ATOMS: atom_id res chain seq x y z
N MET A 1 85.32 -25.00 46.17
CA MET A 1 84.42 -24.20 46.84
C MET A 1 83.25 -23.89 45.94
N LYS A 2 82.04 -23.87 46.37
CA LYS A 2 80.77 -24.27 45.79
C LYS A 2 80.40 -23.66 44.45
N LYS A 3 80.16 -24.45 43.42
CA LYS A 3 79.47 -24.14 42.18
C LYS A 3 77.99 -24.13 42.43
N ARG A 4 77.32 -23.08 41.98
CA ARG A 4 75.83 -22.91 41.99
C ARG A 4 75.34 -23.06 40.57
N ASN A 5 74.62 -24.15 40.31
CA ASN A 5 73.89 -24.42 39.06
C ASN A 5 72.70 -23.42 38.94
N LYS A 6 72.63 -22.75 37.84
CA LYS A 6 71.43 -21.94 37.42
C LYS A 6 70.58 -22.84 36.55
N THR A 7 69.46 -23.28 37.07
CA THR A 7 68.43 -23.95 36.32
C THR A 7 67.59 -22.89 35.54
N LEU A 8 67.60 -23.01 34.23
CA LEU A 8 66.85 -22.16 33.33
C LEU A 8 65.41 -22.69 33.27
N VAL A 9 64.46 -21.94 33.77
CA VAL A 9 63.04 -22.25 33.61
C VAL A 9 62.59 -21.51 32.36
N ILE A 10 62.29 -22.26 31.28
CA ILE A 10 61.63 -21.73 30.07
C ILE A 10 60.14 -21.77 30.33
N LEU A 11 59.56 -20.58 30.54
CA LEU A 11 58.13 -20.38 30.66
C LEU A 11 57.57 -20.21 29.24
N SER A 12 56.90 -21.18 28.73
CA SER A 12 56.16 -21.14 27.47
C SER A 12 54.90 -20.31 27.68
N ILE A 13 54.91 -19.08 27.20
CA ILE A 13 53.70 -18.23 27.14
C ILE A 13 52.93 -18.66 25.88
N LEU A 14 51.91 -19.50 26.06
CA LEU A 14 50.93 -19.81 25.04
C LEU A 14 49.96 -18.64 24.97
N GLY A 15 50.19 -17.73 24.01
CA GLY A 15 49.28 -16.62 23.73
C GLY A 15 47.95 -17.14 23.17
N LEU A 16 46.92 -17.14 24.00
CA LEU A 16 45.55 -17.23 23.53
C LEU A 16 45.22 -15.93 22.77
N ILE A 17 45.23 -15.99 21.45
CA ILE A 17 44.61 -14.98 20.59
C ILE A 17 43.12 -15.23 20.68
N SER A 18 42.44 -14.54 21.62
CA SER A 18 40.98 -14.37 21.58
C SER A 18 40.66 -13.46 20.42
N THR A 19 40.32 -14.05 19.27
CA THR A 19 39.58 -13.35 18.23
C THR A 19 38.20 -12.97 18.81
N ALA A 20 38.08 -11.75 19.29
CA ALA A 20 36.77 -11.13 19.54
C ALA A 20 36.07 -11.01 18.18
N LEU A 21 35.28 -12.00 17.82
CA LEU A 21 34.19 -11.84 16.90
C LEU A 21 33.26 -10.83 17.56
N THR A 22 33.37 -9.57 17.13
CA THR A 22 32.30 -8.59 17.32
C THR A 22 31.12 -9.08 16.48
N GLY A 23 30.40 -10.06 16.99
CA GLY A 23 29.06 -10.36 16.57
C GLY A 23 28.23 -9.11 16.88
N CYS A 24 27.64 -8.48 15.88
CA CYS A 24 26.52 -7.57 16.07
C CYS A 24 25.56 -8.25 17.04
N GLY A 25 25.39 -7.64 18.22
CA GLY A 25 24.55 -8.18 19.27
C GLY A 25 23.12 -8.28 18.73
N LYS A 26 22.68 -9.52 18.48
CA LYS A 26 21.24 -9.81 18.51
C LYS A 26 20.77 -9.41 19.90
N LYS A 27 19.88 -8.45 20.00
CA LYS A 27 19.04 -8.30 21.18
C LYS A 27 18.39 -9.66 21.41
N ASP A 28 18.53 -10.23 22.61
CA ASP A 28 17.76 -11.42 23.06
C ASP A 28 16.28 -11.01 23.25
N GLY A 29 15.63 -10.53 22.21
CA GLY A 29 14.28 -10.00 22.21
C GLY A 29 13.48 -10.53 21.02
N VAL A 30 12.18 -10.59 21.19
CA VAL A 30 11.21 -10.85 20.14
C VAL A 30 11.31 -9.73 19.09
N PHE A 31 11.38 -10.06 17.79
CA PHE A 31 11.43 -9.08 16.72
C PHE A 31 10.12 -8.29 16.67
N THR A 32 10.19 -6.95 16.67
CA THR A 32 9.03 -6.07 16.77
C THR A 32 8.70 -5.41 15.45
N ILE A 33 7.42 -5.47 15.05
CA ILE A 33 6.91 -4.88 13.82
C ILE A 33 5.83 -3.84 14.20
N GLY A 34 6.10 -2.57 13.95
CA GLY A 34 5.09 -1.53 14.04
C GLY A 34 4.28 -1.47 12.75
N VAL A 35 2.96 -1.38 12.83
CA VAL A 35 2.08 -1.24 11.66
C VAL A 35 1.29 0.06 11.76
N SER A 36 1.44 0.91 10.74
CA SER A 36 0.67 2.14 10.55
C SER A 36 -0.26 1.98 9.36
N GLN A 37 -1.55 1.78 9.61
CA GLN A 37 -2.57 1.78 8.56
C GLN A 37 -3.30 3.13 8.55
N TYR A 38 -3.46 3.73 7.36
CA TYR A 38 -4.08 5.06 7.24
C TYR A 38 -5.55 5.05 7.61
N VAL A 39 -6.31 4.09 7.08
CA VAL A 39 -7.75 3.98 7.28
C VAL A 39 -8.19 2.53 7.11
N GLU A 40 -9.37 2.20 7.59
CA GLU A 40 -9.99 0.88 7.43
C GLU A 40 -10.90 0.86 6.21
N HIS A 41 -10.59 -0.02 5.27
CA HIS A 41 -11.45 -0.44 4.16
C HIS A 41 -10.90 -1.75 3.56
N ALA A 42 -11.72 -2.43 2.75
CA ALA A 42 -11.49 -3.81 2.32
C ALA A 42 -10.08 -4.07 1.74
N ALA A 43 -9.57 -3.18 0.88
CA ALA A 43 -8.27 -3.36 0.24
C ALA A 43 -7.10 -3.27 1.24
N LEU A 44 -7.10 -2.26 2.14
CA LEU A 44 -6.02 -2.11 3.13
C LEU A 44 -6.05 -3.23 4.16
N ASP A 45 -7.24 -3.66 4.60
CA ASP A 45 -7.41 -4.75 5.56
C ASP A 45 -6.95 -6.08 4.94
N ALA A 46 -7.23 -6.31 3.64
CA ALA A 46 -6.72 -7.46 2.90
C ALA A 46 -5.20 -7.45 2.80
N SER A 47 -4.58 -6.29 2.50
CA SER A 47 -3.11 -6.14 2.48
C SER A 47 -2.47 -6.46 3.83
N TYR A 48 -3.04 -5.93 4.92
CA TYR A 48 -2.56 -6.24 6.26
C TYR A 48 -2.67 -7.74 6.57
N LYS A 49 -3.82 -8.34 6.23
CA LYS A 49 -4.04 -9.78 6.43
C LYS A 49 -3.03 -10.61 5.65
N GLY A 50 -2.81 -10.32 4.37
CA GLY A 50 -1.84 -11.02 3.52
C GLY A 50 -0.42 -10.93 4.10
N PHE A 51 -0.03 -9.75 4.59
CA PHE A 51 1.26 -9.52 5.25
C PHE A 51 1.44 -10.42 6.48
N VAL A 52 0.45 -10.46 7.37
CA VAL A 52 0.50 -11.27 8.59
C VAL A 52 0.52 -12.77 8.26
N ASP A 53 -0.29 -13.20 7.29
CA ASP A 53 -0.35 -14.60 6.88
C ASP A 53 0.99 -15.07 6.27
N ALA A 54 1.64 -14.24 5.45
CA ALA A 54 2.95 -14.58 4.88
C ALA A 54 4.05 -14.70 5.96
N LEU A 55 4.02 -13.85 6.98
CA LEU A 55 4.90 -14.00 8.15
C LEU A 55 4.65 -15.32 8.88
N ALA A 56 3.38 -15.65 9.13
CA ALA A 56 3.00 -16.87 9.82
C ALA A 56 3.36 -18.12 9.02
N GLU A 57 3.15 -18.12 7.70
CA GLU A 57 3.58 -19.21 6.77
C GLU A 57 5.09 -19.46 6.83
N ALA A 58 5.90 -18.39 7.02
CA ALA A 58 7.35 -18.49 7.22
C ALA A 58 7.74 -18.85 8.66
N GLY A 59 6.76 -19.07 9.56
CA GLY A 59 6.97 -19.44 10.95
C GLY A 59 7.25 -18.27 11.89
N TYR A 60 6.90 -17.04 11.48
CA TYR A 60 6.93 -15.83 12.30
C TYR A 60 5.51 -15.48 12.76
N VAL A 61 5.06 -16.14 13.82
CA VAL A 61 3.72 -15.95 14.39
C VAL A 61 3.75 -14.84 15.43
N ASP A 62 2.76 -13.93 15.37
CA ASP A 62 2.59 -12.85 16.34
C ASP A 62 2.34 -13.41 17.74
N GLY A 63 3.00 -12.83 18.74
CA GLY A 63 3.00 -13.31 20.13
C GLY A 63 3.95 -14.48 20.42
N GLU A 64 4.62 -15.03 19.40
CA GLU A 64 5.60 -16.11 19.58
C GLU A 64 7.02 -15.63 19.21
N LYS A 65 7.35 -15.56 17.91
CA LYS A 65 8.67 -15.13 17.42
C LYS A 65 8.75 -13.67 17.08
N ILE A 66 7.61 -13.05 16.79
CA ILE A 66 7.49 -11.61 16.50
C ILE A 66 6.42 -11.01 17.40
N LYS A 67 6.42 -9.68 17.50
CA LYS A 67 5.34 -8.90 18.09
C LYS A 67 4.90 -7.81 17.13
N ILE A 68 3.61 -7.77 16.82
CA ILE A 68 3.01 -6.76 15.97
C ILE A 68 2.30 -5.72 16.82
N ASP A 69 2.64 -4.42 16.63
CA ASP A 69 1.89 -3.27 17.18
C ASP A 69 1.13 -2.60 16.04
N TYR A 70 -0.13 -2.99 15.87
CA TYR A 70 -1.02 -2.44 14.85
C TYR A 70 -1.71 -1.17 15.31
N GLN A 71 -1.63 -0.11 14.50
CA GLN A 71 -2.25 1.18 14.72
C GLN A 71 -2.99 1.64 13.46
N ASN A 72 -4.19 2.20 13.64
CA ASN A 72 -5.03 2.72 12.56
C ASN A 72 -5.33 4.21 12.78
N ALA A 73 -5.02 5.04 11.79
CA ALA A 73 -5.18 6.50 11.88
C ALA A 73 -6.62 6.98 11.59
N GLN A 74 -7.52 6.09 11.17
CA GLN A 74 -8.92 6.37 10.87
C GLN A 74 -9.15 7.42 9.77
N GLY A 75 -8.14 7.64 8.90
CA GLY A 75 -8.17 8.64 7.82
C GLY A 75 -7.83 10.06 8.29
N ASP A 76 -7.25 10.20 9.48
CA ASP A 76 -6.85 11.50 10.04
C ASP A 76 -5.34 11.69 9.95
N GLN A 77 -4.90 12.78 9.32
CA GLN A 77 -3.49 13.08 9.10
C GLN A 77 -2.73 13.35 10.40
N SER A 78 -3.37 13.94 11.41
CA SER A 78 -2.75 14.21 12.72
C SER A 78 -2.50 12.91 13.48
N ASN A 79 -3.49 11.99 13.45
CA ASN A 79 -3.34 10.66 14.01
C ASN A 79 -2.23 9.88 13.29
N THR A 80 -2.17 9.98 11.95
CA THR A 80 -1.13 9.33 11.14
C THR A 80 0.28 9.74 11.59
N ASN A 81 0.52 11.05 11.78
CA ASN A 81 1.79 11.58 12.27
C ASN A 81 2.10 11.14 13.71
N THR A 82 1.07 11.09 14.57
CA THR A 82 1.20 10.65 15.96
C THR A 82 1.58 9.17 16.02
N ILE A 83 0.94 8.33 15.21
CA ILE A 83 1.23 6.90 15.10
C ILE A 83 2.65 6.68 14.60
N ALA A 84 3.06 7.36 13.52
CA ALA A 84 4.41 7.26 12.99
C ALA A 84 5.46 7.59 14.08
N THR A 85 5.27 8.69 14.79
CA THR A 85 6.15 9.10 15.89
C THR A 85 6.19 8.07 17.02
N LYS A 86 5.02 7.50 17.39
CA LYS A 86 4.92 6.44 18.41
C LYS A 86 5.73 5.22 17.99
N LEU A 87 5.50 4.70 16.78
CA LEU A 87 6.15 3.47 16.31
C LEU A 87 7.67 3.61 16.22
N VAL A 88 8.17 4.80 15.89
CA VAL A 88 9.60 5.12 15.90
C VAL A 88 10.14 5.14 17.33
N ASN A 89 9.46 5.81 18.26
CA ASN A 89 9.89 5.93 19.66
C ASN A 89 9.86 4.58 20.40
N ASP A 90 8.98 3.65 19.98
CA ASP A 90 8.92 2.30 20.52
C ASP A 90 10.10 1.43 20.06
N ASN A 91 10.98 1.96 19.17
CA ASN A 91 12.16 1.29 18.61
C ASN A 91 11.81 -0.05 17.95
N ASN A 92 10.76 -0.08 17.13
CA ASN A 92 10.43 -1.24 16.33
C ASN A 92 11.60 -1.65 15.43
N ASP A 93 11.78 -2.95 15.21
CA ASP A 93 12.84 -3.49 14.33
C ASP A 93 12.48 -3.31 12.85
N LEU A 94 11.18 -3.20 12.52
CA LEU A 94 10.61 -2.97 11.20
C LEU A 94 9.31 -2.18 11.35
N ILE A 95 9.00 -1.29 10.41
CA ILE A 95 7.68 -0.65 10.33
C ILE A 95 7.04 -1.02 8.99
N LEU A 96 5.79 -1.51 9.04
CA LEU A 96 4.90 -1.61 7.88
C LEU A 96 4.03 -0.36 7.81
N ALA A 97 4.06 0.35 6.69
CA ALA A 97 3.18 1.48 6.44
C ALA A 97 2.21 1.13 5.30
N ILE A 98 0.93 1.15 5.63
CA ILE A 98 -0.16 0.78 4.71
C ILE A 98 -0.85 2.06 4.23
N ALA A 99 -0.84 2.28 2.93
CA ALA A 99 -1.27 3.45 2.18
C ALA A 99 -0.27 4.63 2.19
N THR A 100 -0.31 5.43 1.13
CA THR A 100 0.63 6.54 0.89
C THR A 100 0.70 7.55 2.04
N PRO A 101 -0.41 8.01 2.68
CA PRO A 101 -0.31 8.95 3.79
C PRO A 101 0.45 8.38 5.00
N SER A 102 0.25 7.09 5.34
CA SER A 102 1.01 6.41 6.39
C SER A 102 2.48 6.27 6.03
N ALA A 103 2.78 5.89 4.78
CA ALA A 103 4.15 5.76 4.29
C ALA A 103 4.91 7.09 4.37
N GLN A 104 4.29 8.20 3.95
CA GLN A 104 4.88 9.53 4.03
C GLN A 104 5.11 9.98 5.48
N ALA A 105 4.16 9.72 6.39
CA ALA A 105 4.32 10.06 7.80
C ALA A 105 5.48 9.29 8.45
N VAL A 106 5.60 7.98 8.18
CA VAL A 106 6.70 7.14 8.70
C VAL A 106 8.03 7.56 8.07
N ALA A 107 8.07 7.83 6.77
CA ALA A 107 9.27 8.32 6.06
C ALA A 107 9.82 9.64 6.63
N ASN A 108 8.92 10.51 7.10
CA ASN A 108 9.27 11.75 7.77
C ASN A 108 9.75 11.54 9.21
N ALA A 109 9.30 10.49 9.89
CA ALA A 109 9.61 10.22 11.29
C ALA A 109 10.92 9.45 11.49
N THR A 110 11.36 8.62 10.52
CA THR A 110 12.61 7.85 10.64
C THR A 110 13.35 7.74 9.31
N LYS A 111 14.70 7.68 9.40
CA LYS A 111 15.61 7.34 8.29
C LYS A 111 16.46 6.10 8.61
N ASP A 112 16.29 5.53 9.81
CA ASP A 112 17.14 4.47 10.34
C ASP A 112 16.40 3.12 10.43
N ILE A 113 15.14 3.13 10.89
CA ILE A 113 14.33 1.92 11.01
C ILE A 113 13.92 1.46 9.60
N PRO A 114 14.13 0.19 9.24
CA PRO A 114 13.61 -0.36 7.99
C PRO A 114 12.09 -0.18 7.88
N VAL A 115 11.60 0.28 6.73
CA VAL A 115 10.19 0.48 6.45
C VAL A 115 9.81 -0.31 5.22
N LEU A 116 8.77 -1.11 5.32
CA LEU A 116 8.08 -1.66 4.17
C LEU A 116 6.76 -0.91 3.95
N VAL A 117 6.48 -0.58 2.70
CA VAL A 117 5.23 0.03 2.30
C VAL A 117 4.39 -0.97 1.51
N THR A 118 3.06 -0.89 1.63
CA THR A 118 2.11 -1.62 0.80
C THR A 118 0.89 -0.75 0.54
N ALA A 119 0.14 -1.03 -0.53
CA ALA A 119 -0.98 -0.19 -0.97
C ALA A 119 -0.53 1.28 -1.17
N VAL A 120 0.61 1.47 -1.81
CA VAL A 120 1.17 2.77 -2.20
C VAL A 120 1.27 2.81 -3.72
N THR A 121 0.59 3.74 -4.36
CA THR A 121 0.45 3.79 -5.82
C THR A 121 1.80 3.84 -6.54
N ASP A 122 2.63 4.82 -6.23
CA ASP A 122 4.00 4.91 -6.74
C ASP A 122 4.93 5.45 -5.65
N PRO A 123 5.79 4.62 -5.05
CA PRO A 123 6.72 5.05 -4.02
C PRO A 123 7.72 6.12 -4.47
N TYR A 124 8.14 6.13 -5.74
CA TYR A 124 9.03 7.16 -6.28
C TYR A 124 8.31 8.50 -6.41
N ASP A 125 7.14 8.53 -7.06
CA ASP A 125 6.35 9.76 -7.23
C ASP A 125 5.79 10.28 -5.90
N ALA A 126 5.59 9.39 -4.91
CA ALA A 126 5.24 9.78 -3.54
C ALA A 126 6.42 10.35 -2.73
N GLY A 127 7.63 10.37 -3.29
CA GLY A 127 8.85 10.90 -2.66
C GLY A 127 9.41 10.02 -1.54
N LEU A 128 9.15 8.70 -1.59
CA LEU A 128 9.54 7.75 -0.54
C LEU A 128 10.89 7.09 -0.84
N VAL A 129 11.23 6.89 -2.10
CA VAL A 129 12.43 6.18 -2.57
C VAL A 129 13.14 6.97 -3.67
N GLU A 130 14.43 6.68 -3.91
CA GLU A 130 15.20 7.31 -4.99
C GLU A 130 14.76 6.82 -6.37
N SER A 131 14.36 5.56 -6.46
CA SER A 131 13.66 4.96 -7.60
C SER A 131 12.98 3.66 -7.20
N ASN A 132 11.95 3.23 -7.93
CA ASN A 132 11.27 1.95 -7.64
C ASN A 132 12.18 0.73 -7.91
N LYS A 133 13.22 0.85 -8.75
CA LYS A 133 14.18 -0.22 -9.04
C LYS A 133 15.32 -0.31 -8.03
N ALA A 134 15.73 0.83 -7.48
CA ALA A 134 16.80 0.94 -6.50
C ALA A 134 16.39 1.98 -5.45
N PRO A 135 15.71 1.57 -4.38
CA PRO A 135 15.15 2.48 -3.37
C PRO A 135 16.18 3.39 -2.69
N GLY A 136 17.40 2.87 -2.42
CA GLY A 136 18.54 3.65 -1.96
C GLY A 136 18.51 4.06 -0.48
N GLY A 137 17.41 3.82 0.23
CA GLY A 137 17.23 4.24 1.62
C GLY A 137 16.62 3.17 2.53
N ASN A 138 16.07 3.62 3.65
CA ASN A 138 15.43 2.73 4.62
C ASN A 138 14.01 2.27 4.24
N ILE A 139 13.52 2.59 3.04
CA ILE A 139 12.16 2.28 2.59
C ILE A 139 12.20 1.38 1.36
N SER A 140 11.39 0.34 1.37
CA SER A 140 11.05 -0.51 0.23
C SER A 140 9.60 -1.00 0.39
N GLY A 141 9.16 -2.00 -0.36
CA GLY A 141 7.82 -2.56 -0.25
C GLY A 141 7.17 -2.87 -1.59
N THR A 142 5.87 -2.65 -1.69
CA THR A 142 5.08 -2.97 -2.88
C THR A 142 4.24 -1.79 -3.34
N SER A 143 3.99 -1.74 -4.65
CA SER A 143 3.12 -0.76 -5.32
C SER A 143 1.77 -1.40 -5.65
N ASP A 144 0.70 -0.62 -5.49
CA ASP A 144 -0.66 -1.00 -5.87
C ASP A 144 -1.16 -0.26 -7.12
N LEU A 145 -0.26 0.23 -7.96
CA LEU A 145 -0.64 0.89 -9.19
C LEU A 145 -1.48 -0.04 -10.07
N THR A 146 -2.75 0.28 -10.22
CA THR A 146 -3.70 -0.48 -11.03
C THR A 146 -3.66 -0.04 -12.51
N PRO A 147 -4.15 -0.87 -13.45
CA PRO A 147 -4.11 -0.57 -14.87
C PRO A 147 -5.19 0.44 -15.28
N VAL A 148 -5.00 1.73 -14.92
CA VAL A 148 -5.97 2.82 -15.15
C VAL A 148 -6.44 2.87 -16.61
N ARG A 149 -5.53 2.67 -17.57
CA ARG A 149 -5.89 2.65 -18.99
C ARG A 149 -6.92 1.55 -19.31
N LYS A 150 -6.75 0.32 -18.77
CA LYS A 150 -7.72 -0.77 -18.93
C LYS A 150 -9.07 -0.46 -18.28
N GLN A 151 -9.05 0.29 -17.17
CA GLN A 151 -10.29 0.72 -16.51
C GLN A 151 -11.06 1.72 -17.37
N PHE A 152 -10.38 2.61 -18.10
CA PHE A 152 -11.03 3.49 -19.08
C PHE A 152 -11.50 2.76 -20.34
N GLU A 153 -10.75 1.75 -20.80
CA GLU A 153 -11.22 0.84 -21.87
C GLU A 153 -12.51 0.12 -21.43
N LEU A 154 -12.54 -0.43 -20.22
CA LEU A 154 -13.73 -1.03 -19.62
C LEU A 154 -14.91 -0.05 -19.53
N LEU A 155 -14.63 1.20 -19.13
CA LEU A 155 -15.64 2.26 -19.11
C LEU A 155 -16.31 2.42 -20.48
N THR A 156 -15.52 2.52 -21.55
CA THR A 156 -16.06 2.71 -22.90
C THR A 156 -16.78 1.46 -23.44
N GLN A 157 -16.43 0.27 -22.99
CA GLN A 157 -17.14 -0.95 -23.32
C GLN A 157 -18.50 -1.05 -22.61
N LEU A 158 -18.57 -0.67 -21.34
CA LEU A 158 -19.81 -0.71 -20.56
C LEU A 158 -20.73 0.49 -20.82
N ILE A 159 -20.15 1.64 -21.16
CA ILE A 159 -20.88 2.90 -21.37
C ILE A 159 -20.43 3.54 -22.70
N PRO A 160 -20.80 2.93 -23.84
CA PRO A 160 -20.24 3.33 -25.16
C PRO A 160 -20.62 4.74 -25.60
N ASP A 161 -21.69 5.31 -25.05
CA ASP A 161 -22.14 6.67 -25.34
C ASP A 161 -21.54 7.74 -24.42
N ALA A 162 -20.69 7.34 -23.44
CA ALA A 162 -20.03 8.26 -22.52
C ALA A 162 -19.15 9.26 -23.28
N LYS A 163 -19.23 10.53 -22.89
CA LYS A 163 -18.41 11.64 -23.43
C LYS A 163 -17.68 12.39 -22.35
N LYS A 164 -18.24 12.40 -21.14
CA LYS A 164 -17.72 13.19 -20.03
C LYS A 164 -17.70 12.39 -18.74
N VAL A 165 -16.53 12.32 -18.11
CA VAL A 165 -16.27 11.52 -16.91
C VAL A 165 -15.79 12.42 -15.78
N ALA A 166 -16.38 12.28 -14.58
CA ALA A 166 -15.86 12.91 -13.39
C ALA A 166 -14.76 12.02 -12.77
N ILE A 167 -13.60 12.57 -12.48
CA ILE A 167 -12.58 11.92 -11.68
C ILE A 167 -12.80 12.33 -10.22
N LEU A 168 -13.32 11.40 -9.40
CA LEU A 168 -13.65 11.66 -7.99
C LEU A 168 -12.49 11.25 -7.09
N TYR A 169 -11.83 12.22 -6.45
CA TYR A 169 -10.66 11.92 -5.64
C TYR A 169 -10.42 12.91 -4.49
N THR A 170 -9.62 12.46 -3.51
CA THR A 170 -9.20 13.25 -2.34
C THR A 170 -8.04 14.16 -2.68
N SER A 171 -8.23 15.46 -2.61
CA SER A 171 -7.22 16.47 -2.99
C SER A 171 -6.01 16.54 -2.05
N SER A 172 -6.09 15.98 -0.84
CA SER A 172 -4.99 15.92 0.12
C SER A 172 -4.10 14.68 -0.03
N GLU A 173 -4.54 13.64 -0.74
CA GLU A 173 -3.78 12.41 -0.94
C GLU A 173 -2.88 12.49 -2.18
N THR A 174 -1.60 12.18 -2.03
CA THR A 174 -0.62 12.20 -3.13
C THR A 174 -0.91 11.12 -4.17
N ASN A 175 -1.21 9.88 -3.73
CA ASN A 175 -1.63 8.77 -4.60
C ASN A 175 -2.80 9.15 -5.50
N SER A 176 -3.81 9.80 -4.94
CA SER A 176 -5.02 10.20 -5.66
C SER A 176 -4.73 11.22 -6.76
N LYS A 177 -3.83 12.19 -6.50
CA LYS A 177 -3.39 13.16 -7.51
C LYS A 177 -2.61 12.49 -8.65
N ILE A 178 -1.71 11.54 -8.33
CA ILE A 178 -0.95 10.76 -9.31
C ILE A 178 -1.93 10.02 -10.22
N GLN A 179 -2.87 9.28 -9.64
CA GLN A 179 -3.84 8.50 -10.42
C GLN A 179 -4.83 9.38 -11.19
N ALA A 180 -5.25 10.52 -10.64
CA ALA A 180 -6.09 11.48 -11.36
C ALA A 180 -5.38 12.03 -12.61
N GLN A 181 -4.05 12.22 -12.55
CA GLN A 181 -3.28 12.60 -13.73
C GLN A 181 -3.26 11.49 -14.78
N ILE A 182 -2.96 10.25 -14.38
CA ILE A 182 -2.98 9.09 -15.28
C ILE A 182 -4.38 8.89 -15.86
N ALA A 183 -5.43 9.10 -15.07
CA ALA A 183 -6.82 9.00 -15.51
C ALA A 183 -7.19 10.04 -16.58
N ARG A 184 -6.72 11.28 -16.45
CA ARG A 184 -6.91 12.31 -17.48
C ARG A 184 -6.24 11.92 -18.80
N GLU A 185 -5.02 11.42 -18.73
CA GLU A 185 -4.27 10.95 -19.91
C GLU A 185 -4.97 9.77 -20.57
N ALA A 186 -5.42 8.79 -19.78
CA ALA A 186 -6.18 7.66 -20.29
C ALA A 186 -7.52 8.10 -20.92
N ALA A 187 -8.26 9.00 -20.29
CA ALA A 187 -9.51 9.53 -20.82
C ALA A 187 -9.32 10.23 -22.19
N GLU A 188 -8.24 10.99 -22.35
CA GLU A 188 -7.91 11.66 -23.61
C GLU A 188 -7.68 10.64 -24.74
N GLU A 189 -6.99 9.51 -24.45
CA GLU A 189 -6.79 8.44 -25.45
C GLU A 189 -8.11 7.85 -25.97
N PHE A 190 -9.15 7.79 -25.11
CA PHE A 190 -10.49 7.30 -25.47
C PHE A 190 -11.44 8.40 -25.93
N GLY A 191 -10.97 9.64 -26.07
CA GLY A 191 -11.78 10.78 -26.54
C GLY A 191 -12.82 11.27 -25.53
N LEU A 192 -12.59 11.03 -24.23
CA LEU A 192 -13.47 11.43 -23.15
C LEU A 192 -13.03 12.77 -22.56
N GLU A 193 -14.00 13.67 -22.30
CA GLU A 193 -13.78 14.86 -21.51
C GLU A 193 -13.75 14.52 -20.02
N THR A 194 -12.82 15.08 -19.24
CA THR A 194 -12.75 14.87 -17.80
C THR A 194 -13.10 16.12 -17.00
N VAL A 195 -13.67 15.91 -15.80
CA VAL A 195 -13.92 16.94 -14.79
C VAL A 195 -13.39 16.46 -13.47
N ASP A 196 -12.55 17.25 -12.83
CA ASP A 196 -12.10 16.95 -11.46
C ASP A 196 -13.22 17.19 -10.46
N ALA A 197 -13.53 16.16 -9.67
CA ALA A 197 -14.47 16.20 -8.55
C ALA A 197 -13.70 15.90 -7.28
N THR A 198 -13.25 16.92 -6.56
CA THR A 198 -12.37 16.76 -5.43
C THR A 198 -13.07 16.94 -4.10
N VAL A 199 -12.63 16.14 -3.12
CA VAL A 199 -13.01 16.27 -1.72
C VAL A 199 -11.77 16.47 -0.85
N SER A 200 -11.94 17.05 0.32
CA SER A 200 -10.88 17.18 1.34
C SER A 200 -11.08 16.23 2.50
N ASN A 201 -12.31 15.76 2.70
CA ASN A 201 -12.70 14.80 3.73
C ASN A 201 -13.99 14.08 3.34
N THR A 202 -14.34 13.03 4.07
CA THR A 202 -15.50 12.18 3.78
C THR A 202 -16.85 12.88 3.90
N ASN A 203 -16.97 13.97 4.65
CA ASN A 203 -18.24 14.70 4.84
C ASN A 203 -18.67 15.47 3.58
N GLU A 204 -17.74 15.79 2.68
CA GLU A 204 -18.00 16.51 1.44
C GLU A 204 -18.50 15.59 0.32
N ILE A 205 -18.26 14.28 0.44
CA ILE A 205 -18.45 13.30 -0.65
C ILE A 205 -19.88 13.32 -1.18
N GLN A 206 -20.88 13.25 -0.31
CA GLN A 206 -22.28 13.25 -0.75
C GLN A 206 -22.60 14.48 -1.61
N GLN A 207 -22.26 15.66 -1.14
CA GLN A 207 -22.53 16.92 -1.86
C GLN A 207 -21.78 16.99 -3.19
N VAL A 208 -20.53 16.52 -3.22
CA VAL A 208 -19.73 16.52 -4.45
C VAL A 208 -20.36 15.57 -5.47
N VAL A 209 -20.71 14.34 -5.07
CA VAL A 209 -21.36 13.38 -5.98
C VAL A 209 -22.72 13.89 -6.47
N GLU A 210 -23.56 14.45 -5.59
CA GLU A 210 -24.83 15.09 -5.98
C GLU A 210 -24.63 16.19 -7.03
N SER A 211 -23.52 16.94 -6.93
CA SER A 211 -23.21 18.03 -7.87
C SER A 211 -22.88 17.55 -9.28
N LEU A 212 -22.55 16.27 -9.47
CA LEU A 212 -22.20 15.67 -10.77
C LEU A 212 -23.43 15.18 -11.55
N ILE A 213 -24.55 14.97 -10.88
CA ILE A 213 -25.78 14.42 -11.48
C ILE A 213 -26.24 15.29 -12.65
N GLY A 214 -26.44 14.65 -13.81
CA GLY A 214 -26.85 15.30 -15.05
C GLY A 214 -25.77 16.17 -15.72
N LYS A 215 -24.52 16.15 -15.23
CA LYS A 215 -23.39 16.91 -15.80
C LYS A 215 -22.30 16.04 -16.39
N VAL A 216 -22.25 14.77 -16.00
CA VAL A 216 -21.28 13.77 -16.46
C VAL A 216 -22.00 12.46 -16.75
N ASP A 217 -21.39 11.61 -17.58
CA ASP A 217 -21.96 10.32 -18.00
C ASP A 217 -21.49 9.17 -17.11
N ALA A 218 -20.36 9.33 -16.42
CA ALA A 218 -19.82 8.38 -15.46
C ALA A 218 -18.93 9.06 -14.43
N ILE A 219 -18.69 8.35 -13.32
CA ILE A 219 -17.64 8.68 -12.34
C ILE A 219 -16.51 7.65 -12.51
N TYR A 220 -15.28 8.12 -12.51
CA TYR A 220 -14.10 7.31 -12.25
C TYR A 220 -13.60 7.62 -10.85
N ALA A 221 -13.53 6.59 -9.99
CA ALA A 221 -13.02 6.69 -8.63
C ALA A 221 -11.72 5.86 -8.54
N PRO A 222 -10.52 6.49 -8.55
CA PRO A 222 -9.24 5.78 -8.47
C PRO A 222 -9.06 5.06 -7.13
N THR A 223 -7.91 4.40 -6.92
CA THR A 223 -7.55 3.85 -5.59
C THR A 223 -7.28 4.99 -4.62
N ASP A 224 -8.34 5.51 -4.04
CA ASP A 224 -8.39 6.64 -3.10
C ASP A 224 -8.93 6.14 -1.76
N ASN A 225 -8.17 6.37 -0.70
CA ASN A 225 -8.48 5.76 0.61
C ASN A 225 -9.77 6.30 1.25
N LEU A 226 -10.00 7.61 1.16
CA LEU A 226 -11.21 8.20 1.75
C LEU A 226 -12.45 7.94 0.90
N ILE A 227 -12.30 7.89 -0.44
CA ILE A 227 -13.39 7.50 -1.33
C ILE A 227 -13.73 6.02 -1.12
N ALA A 228 -12.74 5.12 -1.04
CA ALA A 228 -12.94 3.70 -0.76
C ALA A 228 -13.68 3.48 0.57
N LYS A 229 -13.26 4.15 1.65
CA LYS A 229 -13.98 4.13 2.94
C LYS A 229 -15.43 4.57 2.82
N ALA A 230 -15.70 5.60 2.02
CA ALA A 230 -17.03 6.19 1.88
C ALA A 230 -17.80 5.65 0.64
N MET A 231 -17.27 4.63 -0.02
CA MET A 231 -17.84 4.08 -1.25
C MET A 231 -19.33 3.73 -1.14
N PRO A 232 -19.85 3.18 -0.02
CA PRO A 232 -21.29 2.97 0.12
C PRO A 232 -22.12 4.26 -0.03
N THR A 233 -21.61 5.40 0.44
CA THR A 233 -22.27 6.71 0.27
C THR A 233 -22.19 7.20 -1.18
N VAL A 234 -21.02 7.07 -1.82
CA VAL A 234 -20.84 7.41 -3.24
C VAL A 234 -21.82 6.60 -4.10
N ALA A 235 -21.85 5.27 -3.90
CA ALA A 235 -22.69 4.36 -4.64
C ALA A 235 -24.19 4.63 -4.42
N MET A 236 -24.60 4.88 -3.19
CA MET A 236 -25.99 5.21 -2.87
C MET A 236 -26.48 6.42 -3.66
N VAL A 237 -25.71 7.50 -3.69
CA VAL A 237 -26.10 8.74 -4.40
C VAL A 237 -26.02 8.55 -5.91
N ALA A 238 -24.94 8.02 -6.43
CA ALA A 238 -24.72 7.87 -7.87
C ALA A 238 -25.72 6.87 -8.49
N ASN A 239 -25.85 5.66 -7.91
CA ASN A 239 -26.74 4.62 -8.45
C ASN A 239 -28.22 5.02 -8.39
N SER A 240 -28.65 5.78 -7.36
CA SER A 240 -30.03 6.30 -7.29
C SER A 240 -30.34 7.35 -8.38
N SER A 241 -29.30 7.89 -8.99
CA SER A 241 -29.37 8.91 -10.05
C SER A 241 -28.92 8.36 -11.43
N GLU A 242 -28.85 7.02 -11.55
CA GLU A 242 -28.43 6.33 -12.77
C GLU A 242 -27.02 6.75 -13.27
N LEU A 243 -26.13 7.14 -12.36
CA LEU A 243 -24.76 7.57 -12.67
C LEU A 243 -23.75 6.44 -12.36
N PRO A 244 -23.21 5.74 -13.36
CA PRO A 244 -22.30 4.61 -13.17
C PRO A 244 -20.95 5.04 -12.62
N ILE A 245 -20.31 4.13 -11.86
CA ILE A 245 -19.01 4.36 -11.24
C ILE A 245 -18.04 3.26 -11.69
N ILE A 246 -16.98 3.63 -12.41
CA ILE A 246 -15.82 2.75 -12.64
C ILE A 246 -14.82 2.99 -11.53
N CYS A 247 -14.34 1.93 -10.91
CA CYS A 247 -13.56 1.95 -9.70
C CYS A 247 -12.08 1.59 -9.95
N GLY A 248 -11.21 2.09 -9.09
CA GLY A 248 -9.78 1.78 -9.10
C GLY A 248 -9.46 0.40 -8.52
N GLU A 249 -10.34 -0.18 -7.67
CA GLU A 249 -10.10 -1.45 -7.02
C GLU A 249 -11.40 -2.23 -6.71
N LYS A 250 -11.26 -3.55 -6.45
CA LYS A 250 -12.35 -4.51 -6.28
C LYS A 250 -13.29 -4.20 -5.10
N GLY A 251 -12.76 -3.81 -3.94
CA GLY A 251 -13.58 -3.52 -2.75
C GLY A 251 -14.54 -2.36 -2.95
N MET A 252 -14.18 -1.39 -3.81
CA MET A 252 -15.09 -0.31 -4.20
C MET A 252 -16.25 -0.83 -5.07
N VAL A 253 -15.98 -1.81 -5.96
CA VAL A 253 -17.04 -2.47 -6.75
C VAL A 253 -17.96 -3.27 -5.84
N GLU A 254 -17.42 -4.03 -4.91
CA GLU A 254 -18.17 -4.79 -3.91
C GLU A 254 -19.01 -3.87 -3.00
N SER A 255 -18.57 -2.61 -2.82
CA SER A 255 -19.28 -1.58 -2.06
C SER A 255 -20.29 -0.77 -2.88
N GLY A 256 -20.57 -1.18 -4.12
CA GLY A 256 -21.64 -0.62 -4.96
C GLY A 256 -21.17 0.12 -6.21
N GLY A 257 -19.87 0.10 -6.53
CA GLY A 257 -19.38 0.53 -7.86
C GLY A 257 -19.80 -0.44 -8.97
N LEU A 258 -19.65 -0.02 -10.23
CA LEU A 258 -20.05 -0.83 -11.38
C LEU A 258 -19.00 -1.88 -11.74
N ALA A 259 -17.75 -1.48 -11.97
CA ALA A 259 -16.72 -2.39 -12.44
C ALA A 259 -15.30 -1.85 -12.23
N THR A 260 -14.33 -2.76 -12.28
CA THR A 260 -12.89 -2.46 -12.28
C THR A 260 -12.08 -3.56 -12.97
N TYR A 261 -10.87 -3.22 -13.41
CA TYR A 261 -9.73 -4.12 -13.45
C TYR A 261 -8.85 -3.79 -12.25
N GLY A 262 -8.70 -4.73 -11.32
CA GLY A 262 -8.01 -4.50 -10.04
C GLY A 262 -7.02 -5.61 -9.71
N ILE A 263 -6.11 -5.31 -8.79
CA ILE A 263 -5.18 -6.27 -8.21
C ILE A 263 -5.79 -6.94 -6.97
N ASP A 264 -5.23 -8.09 -6.59
CA ASP A 264 -5.54 -8.73 -5.31
C ASP A 264 -4.69 -8.12 -4.19
N TYR A 265 -5.31 -7.33 -3.32
CA TYR A 265 -4.61 -6.69 -2.20
C TYR A 265 -4.14 -7.67 -1.12
N TYR A 266 -4.76 -8.84 -1.00
CA TYR A 266 -4.27 -9.88 -0.12
C TYR A 266 -2.94 -10.44 -0.63
N GLU A 267 -2.84 -10.76 -1.93
CA GLU A 267 -1.59 -11.22 -2.54
C GLU A 267 -0.51 -10.12 -2.55
N LEU A 268 -0.90 -8.85 -2.72
CA LEU A 268 0.02 -7.71 -2.55
C LEU A 268 0.61 -7.68 -1.13
N GLY A 269 -0.24 -7.85 -0.13
CA GLY A 269 0.17 -7.95 1.26
C GLY A 269 1.08 -9.14 1.53
N LYS A 270 0.79 -10.32 0.94
CA LYS A 270 1.67 -11.49 1.02
C LYS A 270 3.05 -11.22 0.43
N LEU A 271 3.12 -10.56 -0.71
CA LEU A 271 4.40 -10.16 -1.33
C LEU A 271 5.20 -9.26 -0.38
N THR A 272 4.56 -8.29 0.27
CA THR A 272 5.20 -7.42 1.26
C THR A 272 5.64 -8.22 2.50
N GLY A 273 4.85 -9.20 2.94
CA GLY A 273 5.21 -10.10 4.04
C GLY A 273 6.43 -10.95 3.72
N GLN A 274 6.56 -11.44 2.49
CA GLN A 274 7.75 -12.17 2.02
C GLN A 274 9.00 -11.27 2.02
N GLN A 275 8.87 -9.99 1.68
CA GLN A 275 9.94 -9.00 1.81
C GLN A 275 10.34 -8.81 3.29
N ALA A 276 9.36 -8.74 4.19
CA ALA A 276 9.63 -8.65 5.63
C ALA A 276 10.40 -9.86 6.16
N VAL A 277 10.07 -11.08 5.72
CA VAL A 277 10.81 -12.30 6.07
C VAL A 277 12.27 -12.19 5.65
N GLN A 278 12.57 -11.68 4.45
CA GLN A 278 13.95 -11.50 4.00
C GLN A 278 14.73 -10.52 4.90
N ILE A 279 14.08 -9.48 5.39
CA ILE A 279 14.68 -8.51 6.31
C ILE A 279 14.91 -9.15 7.69
N ILE A 280 13.92 -9.86 8.25
CA ILE A 280 13.99 -10.54 9.54
C ILE A 280 15.16 -11.56 9.54
N GLU A 281 15.34 -12.27 8.44
CA GLU A 281 16.40 -13.27 8.27
C GLU A 281 17.77 -12.66 7.92
N GLY A 282 17.85 -11.34 7.72
CA GLY A 282 19.08 -10.64 7.33
C GLY A 282 19.57 -10.97 5.91
N LYS A 283 18.67 -11.44 5.04
CA LYS A 283 18.96 -11.81 3.65
C LYS A 283 18.91 -10.62 2.69
N ALA A 284 18.15 -9.60 3.04
CA ALA A 284 18.01 -8.37 2.25
C ALA A 284 17.91 -7.14 3.15
N LYS A 285 18.20 -5.99 2.57
CA LYS A 285 17.97 -4.68 3.16
C LYS A 285 17.06 -3.86 2.26
N THR A 286 16.33 -2.93 2.84
CA THR A 286 15.41 -2.04 2.10
C THR A 286 16.11 -1.26 0.99
N GLU A 287 17.35 -0.81 1.22
CA GLU A 287 18.15 -0.04 0.26
C GLU A 287 18.41 -0.77 -1.07
N ASP A 288 18.51 -2.11 -1.02
CA ASP A 288 18.81 -2.98 -2.17
C ASP A 288 17.56 -3.72 -2.70
N MET A 289 16.43 -3.60 -2.04
CA MET A 289 15.20 -4.33 -2.33
C MET A 289 14.31 -3.52 -3.26
N PRO A 290 14.14 -3.89 -4.55
CA PRO A 290 13.25 -3.18 -5.46
C PRO A 290 11.79 -3.17 -4.95
N ILE A 291 11.04 -2.15 -5.34
CA ILE A 291 9.58 -2.14 -5.15
C ILE A 291 8.97 -3.31 -5.91
N GLY A 292 8.17 -4.10 -5.22
CA GLY A 292 7.46 -5.24 -5.78
C GLY A 292 6.13 -4.80 -6.43
N TYR A 293 5.72 -5.55 -7.46
CA TYR A 293 4.45 -5.38 -8.15
C TYR A 293 3.79 -6.75 -8.32
N LEU A 294 2.48 -6.79 -8.31
CA LEU A 294 1.76 -7.92 -8.92
C LEU A 294 1.81 -7.75 -10.45
N ALA A 295 1.82 -8.85 -11.17
CA ALA A 295 1.86 -8.78 -12.62
C ALA A 295 0.55 -8.19 -13.18
N GLU A 296 0.63 -7.41 -14.26
CA GLU A 296 -0.55 -6.80 -14.87
C GLU A 296 -1.53 -7.85 -15.41
N GLU A 297 -1.02 -9.01 -15.84
CA GLU A 297 -1.81 -10.17 -16.24
C GLU A 297 -2.61 -10.82 -15.11
N ASP A 298 -2.23 -10.58 -13.85
CA ASP A 298 -2.95 -11.05 -12.65
C ASP A 298 -4.06 -10.07 -12.22
N CYS A 299 -4.22 -8.94 -12.93
CA CYS A 299 -5.34 -8.05 -12.66
C CYS A 299 -6.66 -8.69 -13.09
N GLU A 300 -7.60 -8.75 -12.16
CA GLU A 300 -8.90 -9.38 -12.34
C GLU A 300 -9.98 -8.37 -12.75
N LEU A 301 -10.81 -8.75 -13.72
CA LEU A 301 -12.05 -8.05 -14.01
C LEU A 301 -13.07 -8.36 -12.92
N THR A 302 -13.61 -7.31 -12.31
CA THR A 302 -14.75 -7.42 -11.39
C THR A 302 -15.88 -6.54 -11.90
N ILE A 303 -17.07 -7.13 -12.09
CA ILE A 303 -18.31 -6.40 -12.48
C ILE A 303 -19.37 -6.69 -11.44
N ASN A 304 -20.07 -5.66 -10.97
CA ASN A 304 -21.24 -5.77 -10.13
C ASN A 304 -22.47 -5.90 -11.02
N GLU A 305 -22.90 -7.14 -11.27
CA GLU A 305 -24.03 -7.45 -12.15
C GLU A 305 -25.36 -6.85 -11.65
N ASP A 306 -25.53 -6.74 -10.32
CA ASP A 306 -26.73 -6.13 -9.75
C ASP A 306 -26.76 -4.63 -10.02
N VAL A 307 -25.64 -3.94 -9.91
CA VAL A 307 -25.51 -2.52 -10.24
C VAL A 307 -25.68 -2.31 -11.75
N ALA A 308 -25.05 -3.14 -12.60
CA ALA A 308 -25.23 -3.08 -14.05
C ALA A 308 -26.72 -3.20 -14.44
N LYS A 309 -27.42 -4.18 -13.85
CA LYS A 309 -28.87 -4.36 -14.06
C LYS A 309 -29.69 -3.19 -13.56
N GLN A 310 -29.38 -2.62 -12.38
CA GLN A 310 -30.05 -1.46 -11.82
C GLN A 310 -29.93 -0.24 -12.75
N LEU A 311 -28.72 -0.04 -13.33
CA LEU A 311 -28.42 1.07 -14.23
C LEU A 311 -28.86 0.81 -15.67
N GLY A 312 -29.40 -0.38 -15.99
CA GLY A 312 -29.79 -0.75 -17.38
C GLY A 312 -28.59 -0.94 -18.32
N ILE A 313 -27.39 -1.20 -17.76
CA ILE A 313 -26.16 -1.40 -18.55
C ILE A 313 -26.06 -2.87 -18.97
N GLU A 314 -25.93 -3.09 -20.29
CA GLU A 314 -25.70 -4.41 -20.84
C GLU A 314 -24.22 -4.77 -20.77
N ILE A 315 -23.90 -5.89 -20.12
CA ILE A 315 -22.51 -6.39 -20.04
C ILE A 315 -22.21 -7.13 -21.36
N PRO A 316 -21.21 -6.68 -22.14
CA PRO A 316 -20.75 -7.36 -23.35
C PRO A 316 -20.38 -8.83 -23.10
N GLY A 317 -20.57 -9.69 -24.13
CA GLY A 317 -20.35 -11.13 -23.97
C GLY A 317 -18.89 -11.53 -23.71
N ASP A 318 -17.95 -10.72 -24.14
CA ASP A 318 -16.50 -10.88 -23.93
C ASP A 318 -16.02 -10.43 -22.54
N LEU A 319 -16.88 -9.77 -21.77
CA LEU A 319 -16.66 -9.40 -20.38
C LEU A 319 -17.37 -10.32 -19.36
N LYS A 320 -18.01 -11.40 -19.83
CA LYS A 320 -18.74 -12.37 -18.98
C LYS A 320 -17.94 -13.59 -18.63
#